data_0b4e0268b0beee341d7085f0e969ea9c
#
_entry.id   0b4e0268b0beee341d7085f0e969ea9c
#
_cell.length_a   1.000
_cell.length_b   1.000
_cell.length_c   1.000
_cell.angle_alpha   90.00
_cell.angle_beta   90.00
_cell.angle_gamma   90.00
#
_symmetry.space_group_name_H-M   'P 1'
#
loop_
_entity.id
_entity.type
_entity.pdbx_description
1 polymer ?
#
loop_
_entity_poly.entity_id
_entity_poly.type
_entity_poly.pdbx_seq_one_letter_code
_entity_poly.pdbx_strand_id
1 'polypeptide(L)'
;MTETTNEKRYTWRSLVALVVATIGAGAIVGFLTQQDSAFYEGLNKPVFAPPGWLFPVVWTLLYGAMATAMWFVFREIGPDRFILLGLYVAQLAVNLLWPVLFFMQKSFGLAFFWLVLLWLLAAIMLHQFFKESKVAGWLLVPYQLWITFAGVLNFCIARLNP
;
A
#
# COMPACT_ATOMS: atom_id res chain seq x y z
N MET A 1 29.38 17.43 -15.04
CA MET A 1 29.97 16.91 -13.77
C MET A 1 28.92 16.61 -12.69
N THR A 2 27.63 16.68 -12.99
CA THR A 2 26.50 16.47 -12.04
C THR A 2 25.88 15.06 -12.10
N GLU A 3 26.08 14.28 -13.14
CA GLU A 3 25.53 12.94 -13.28
C GLU A 3 26.15 11.89 -12.34
N THR A 4 27.46 11.98 -12.09
CA THR A 4 28.18 10.98 -11.28
C THR A 4 27.86 11.05 -9.78
N THR A 5 27.28 12.14 -9.29
CA THR A 5 26.91 12.31 -7.86
C THR A 5 25.54 11.69 -7.55
N ASN A 6 24.64 11.61 -8.54
CA ASN A 6 23.31 11.07 -8.33
C ASN A 6 23.30 9.52 -8.33
N GLU A 7 24.10 8.88 -9.18
CA GLU A 7 24.22 7.41 -9.23
C GLU A 7 24.77 6.81 -7.93
N LYS A 8 25.69 7.49 -7.24
CA LYS A 8 26.26 7.03 -5.96
C LYS A 8 25.26 7.07 -4.80
N ARG A 9 24.17 7.82 -4.90
CA ARG A 9 23.18 8.00 -3.83
C ARG A 9 22.11 6.91 -3.80
N TYR A 10 21.76 6.32 -4.94
CA TYR A 10 20.70 5.32 -5.07
C TYR A 10 21.25 3.95 -5.46
N THR A 11 21.97 3.36 -4.51
CA THR A 11 22.55 2.03 -4.64
C THR A 11 21.50 0.95 -4.36
N TRP A 12 21.79 -0.31 -4.70
CA TRP A 12 20.98 -1.45 -4.31
C TRP A 12 20.71 -1.50 -2.78
N ARG A 13 21.64 -0.95 -1.96
CA ARG A 13 21.49 -0.85 -0.51
C ARG A 13 20.33 0.07 -0.12
N SER A 14 20.14 1.20 -0.82
CA SER A 14 19.01 2.09 -0.58
C SER A 14 17.68 1.45 -1.02
N LEU A 15 17.66 0.65 -2.09
CA LEU A 15 16.50 -0.15 -2.47
C LEU A 15 16.13 -1.14 -1.35
N VAL A 16 17.09 -1.94 -0.90
CA VAL A 16 16.86 -2.92 0.17
C VAL A 16 16.36 -2.22 1.45
N ALA A 17 16.98 -1.10 1.84
CA ALA A 17 16.56 -0.35 3.01
C ALA A 17 15.10 0.13 2.89
N LEU A 18 14.70 0.66 1.73
CA LEU A 18 13.32 1.14 1.50
C LEU A 18 12.32 -0.02 1.49
N VAL A 19 12.66 -1.14 0.86
CA VAL A 19 11.83 -2.35 0.83
C VAL A 19 11.65 -2.91 2.25
N VAL A 20 12.74 -3.06 3.00
CA VAL A 20 12.69 -3.55 4.39
C VAL A 20 11.89 -2.61 5.27
N ALA A 21 12.07 -1.29 5.14
CA ALA A 21 11.31 -0.30 5.93
C ALA A 21 9.81 -0.38 5.62
N THR A 22 9.42 -0.46 4.34
CA THR A 22 8.01 -0.48 3.95
C THR A 22 7.33 -1.79 4.35
N ILE A 23 7.95 -2.95 4.06
CA ILE A 23 7.43 -4.26 4.47
C ILE A 23 7.42 -4.37 6.00
N GLY A 24 8.47 -3.91 6.67
CA GLY A 24 8.56 -3.92 8.13
C GLY A 24 7.46 -3.11 8.81
N ALA A 25 7.16 -1.91 8.29
CA ALA A 25 6.03 -1.11 8.76
C ALA A 25 4.71 -1.86 8.64
N GLY A 26 4.45 -2.51 7.49
CA GLY A 26 3.26 -3.33 7.28
C GLY A 26 3.19 -4.54 8.23
N ALA A 27 4.32 -5.24 8.42
CA ALA A 27 4.40 -6.40 9.31
C ALA A 27 4.16 -6.00 10.78
N ILE A 28 4.74 -4.89 11.24
CA ILE A 28 4.52 -4.36 12.59
C ILE A 28 3.04 -4.05 12.81
N VAL A 29 2.40 -3.34 11.87
CA VAL A 29 0.98 -3.01 11.99
C VAL A 29 0.13 -4.28 11.93
N GLY A 30 0.43 -5.22 11.03
CA GLY A 30 -0.26 -6.49 10.94
C GLY A 30 -0.21 -7.28 12.26
N PHE A 31 0.96 -7.29 12.92
CA PHE A 31 1.14 -7.92 14.22
C PHE A 31 0.37 -7.18 15.34
N LEU A 32 0.48 -5.85 15.39
CA LEU A 32 -0.19 -5.03 16.42
C LEU A 32 -1.71 -5.06 16.31
N THR A 33 -2.25 -5.14 15.10
CA THR A 33 -3.70 -5.16 14.85
C THR A 33 -4.28 -6.58 14.94
N GLN A 34 -3.44 -7.58 15.23
CA GLN A 34 -3.85 -8.98 15.29
C GLN A 34 -4.73 -9.30 14.08
N GLN A 35 -4.18 -9.14 12.87
CA GLN A 35 -4.91 -9.49 11.64
C GLN A 35 -5.25 -10.99 11.69
N ASP A 36 -6.20 -11.29 12.56
CA ASP A 36 -6.62 -12.65 12.87
C ASP A 36 -7.40 -13.21 11.70
N SER A 37 -6.81 -14.21 11.06
CA SER A 37 -7.51 -14.96 10.03
C SER A 37 -8.78 -15.62 10.57
N ALA A 38 -8.80 -16.04 11.85
CA ALA A 38 -9.99 -16.65 12.46
C ALA A 38 -11.13 -15.61 12.60
N PHE A 39 -10.83 -14.35 12.98
CA PHE A 39 -11.83 -13.28 12.98
C PHE A 39 -12.40 -13.05 11.58
N TYR A 40 -11.53 -12.93 10.57
CA TYR A 40 -11.95 -12.73 9.19
C TYR A 40 -12.78 -13.92 8.68
N GLU A 41 -12.39 -15.15 9.03
CA GLU A 41 -13.13 -16.37 8.62
C GLU A 41 -14.53 -16.45 9.27
N GLY A 42 -14.73 -15.87 10.45
CA GLY A 42 -16.03 -15.80 11.14
C GLY A 42 -17.00 -14.74 10.61
N LEU A 43 -16.56 -13.83 9.72
CA LEU A 43 -17.44 -12.81 9.14
C LEU A 43 -18.37 -13.38 8.06
N ASN A 44 -19.56 -12.77 7.92
CA ASN A 44 -20.39 -12.98 6.74
C ASN A 44 -19.72 -12.31 5.54
N LYS A 45 -19.32 -13.13 4.55
CA LYS A 45 -18.51 -12.71 3.41
C LYS A 45 -19.21 -13.01 2.07
N PRO A 46 -18.93 -12.19 1.03
CA PRO A 46 -19.37 -12.54 -0.31
C PRO A 46 -18.64 -13.79 -0.82
N VAL A 47 -19.23 -14.48 -1.80
CA VAL A 47 -18.70 -15.75 -2.35
C VAL A 47 -17.29 -15.60 -2.94
N PHE A 48 -16.93 -14.41 -3.42
CA PHE A 48 -15.62 -14.13 -4.01
C PHE A 48 -14.54 -13.75 -2.97
N ALA A 49 -14.87 -13.76 -1.68
CA ALA A 49 -13.92 -13.39 -0.63
C ALA A 49 -12.75 -14.40 -0.58
N PRO A 50 -11.49 -13.93 -0.62
CA PRO A 50 -10.35 -14.82 -0.56
C PRO A 50 -10.14 -15.35 0.86
N PRO A 51 -9.41 -16.46 1.02
CA PRO A 51 -9.05 -16.95 2.34
C PRO A 51 -8.11 -15.98 3.06
N GLY A 52 -8.19 -15.91 4.40
CA GLY A 52 -7.47 -14.93 5.22
C GLY A 52 -5.95 -14.95 5.05
N TRP A 53 -5.36 -16.14 4.81
CA TRP A 53 -3.91 -16.27 4.61
C TRP A 53 -3.38 -15.55 3.36
N LEU A 54 -4.25 -15.25 2.38
CA LEU A 54 -3.84 -14.58 1.14
C LEU A 54 -3.44 -13.12 1.38
N PHE A 55 -4.07 -12.45 2.36
CA PHE A 55 -3.81 -11.03 2.62
C PHE A 55 -2.35 -10.72 2.96
N PRO A 56 -1.70 -11.37 3.95
CA PRO A 56 -0.31 -11.07 4.26
C PRO A 56 0.63 -11.34 3.09
N VAL A 57 0.37 -12.37 2.29
CA VAL A 57 1.18 -12.68 1.10
C VAL A 57 1.08 -11.55 0.07
N VAL A 58 -0.14 -11.14 -0.29
CA VAL A 58 -0.36 -10.09 -1.29
C VAL A 58 0.17 -8.76 -0.80
N TRP A 59 -0.10 -8.37 0.46
CA TRP A 59 0.41 -7.10 1.01
C TRP A 59 1.93 -7.03 1.04
N THR A 60 2.61 -8.13 1.37
CA THR A 60 4.08 -8.18 1.33
C THR A 60 4.62 -7.91 -0.06
N LEU A 61 4.04 -8.52 -1.09
CA LEU A 61 4.43 -8.31 -2.49
C LEU A 61 4.15 -6.86 -2.93
N LEU A 62 2.99 -6.32 -2.56
CA LEU A 62 2.60 -4.96 -2.92
C LEU A 62 3.48 -3.91 -2.23
N TYR A 63 3.81 -4.07 -0.96
CA TYR A 63 4.74 -3.18 -0.25
C TYR A 63 6.14 -3.22 -0.87
N GLY A 64 6.61 -4.40 -1.27
CA GLY A 64 7.86 -4.54 -2.01
C GLY A 64 7.83 -3.82 -3.37
N ALA A 65 6.73 -3.96 -4.12
CA ALA A 65 6.54 -3.28 -5.40
C ALA A 65 6.46 -1.75 -5.23
N MET A 66 5.72 -1.27 -4.23
CA MET A 66 5.60 0.16 -3.90
C MET A 66 6.97 0.78 -3.55
N ALA A 67 7.74 0.11 -2.67
CA ALA A 67 9.08 0.57 -2.30
C ALA A 67 10.03 0.59 -3.50
N THR A 68 9.95 -0.43 -4.35
CA THR A 68 10.74 -0.49 -5.59
C THR A 68 10.34 0.61 -6.57
N ALA A 69 9.04 0.89 -6.72
CA ALA A 69 8.54 1.99 -7.53
C ALA A 69 9.06 3.34 -7.05
N MET A 70 9.01 3.60 -5.73
CA MET A 70 9.54 4.82 -5.13
C MET A 70 11.04 4.96 -5.33
N TRP A 71 11.79 3.84 -5.28
CA TRP A 71 13.22 3.85 -5.55
C TRP A 71 13.54 4.25 -7.00
N PHE A 72 12.78 3.76 -8.00
CA PHE A 72 12.91 4.20 -9.39
C PHE A 72 12.62 5.69 -9.54
N VAL A 73 11.57 6.18 -8.90
CA VAL A 73 11.23 7.60 -8.87
C VAL A 73 12.41 8.43 -8.32
N PHE A 74 13.01 8.03 -7.20
CA PHE A 74 14.16 8.74 -6.63
C PHE A 74 15.40 8.79 -7.54
N ARG A 75 15.56 7.81 -8.42
CA ARG A 75 16.68 7.80 -9.39
C ARG A 75 16.51 8.82 -10.51
N GLU A 76 15.27 9.08 -10.89
CA GLU A 76 14.93 9.86 -12.09
C GLU A 76 14.61 11.33 -11.77
N ILE A 77 14.22 11.64 -10.53
CA ILE A 77 13.72 12.98 -10.18
C ILE A 77 14.78 13.87 -9.53
N GLY A 78 14.70 15.17 -9.92
CA GLY A 78 15.41 16.29 -9.33
C GLY A 78 14.72 16.86 -8.05
N PRO A 79 14.31 18.16 -8.07
CA PRO A 79 13.83 18.88 -6.87
C PRO A 79 12.48 18.39 -6.32
N ASP A 80 11.60 17.84 -7.16
CA ASP A 80 10.23 17.47 -6.78
C ASP A 80 10.11 16.16 -5.98
N ARG A 81 11.23 15.47 -5.77
CA ARG A 81 11.31 14.21 -5.01
C ARG A 81 10.67 14.25 -3.62
N PHE A 82 10.74 15.41 -2.94
CA PHE A 82 10.19 15.55 -1.60
C PHE A 82 8.66 15.55 -1.60
N ILE A 83 8.03 16.11 -2.65
CA ILE A 83 6.57 16.10 -2.81
C ILE A 83 6.08 14.66 -3.02
N LEU A 84 6.78 13.91 -3.88
CA LEU A 84 6.42 12.51 -4.14
C LEU A 84 6.72 11.58 -2.97
N LEU A 85 7.78 11.85 -2.21
CA LEU A 85 8.03 11.17 -0.95
C LEU A 85 6.91 11.46 0.06
N GLY A 86 6.48 12.72 0.17
CA GLY A 86 5.36 13.10 1.03
C GLY A 86 4.08 12.36 0.66
N LEU A 87 3.77 12.27 -0.63
CA LEU A 87 2.60 11.53 -1.13
C LEU A 87 2.73 10.02 -0.84
N TYR A 88 3.91 9.44 -1.05
CA TYR A 88 4.20 8.04 -0.72
C TYR A 88 3.99 7.76 0.77
N VAL A 89 4.54 8.59 1.65
CA VAL A 89 4.40 8.44 3.10
C VAL A 89 2.96 8.65 3.55
N ALA A 90 2.27 9.64 3.01
CA ALA A 90 0.87 9.93 3.35
C ALA A 90 -0.05 8.76 2.98
N GLN A 91 0.05 8.24 1.75
CA GLN A 91 -0.75 7.09 1.34
C GLN A 91 -0.38 5.83 2.12
N LEU A 92 0.91 5.61 2.43
CA LEU A 92 1.33 4.47 3.26
C LEU A 92 0.77 4.57 4.68
N ALA A 93 0.79 5.74 5.30
CA ALA A 93 0.19 5.97 6.62
C ALA A 93 -1.31 5.67 6.61
N VAL A 94 -2.05 6.16 5.60
CA VAL A 94 -3.48 5.85 5.44
C VAL A 94 -3.70 4.36 5.26
N ASN A 95 -2.85 3.68 4.47
CA ASN A 95 -2.91 2.24 4.27
C ASN A 95 -2.71 1.46 5.58
N LEU A 96 -1.68 1.83 6.35
CA LEU A 96 -1.35 1.17 7.62
C LEU A 96 -2.39 1.40 8.73
N LEU A 97 -3.22 2.44 8.63
CA LEU A 97 -4.29 2.70 9.58
C LEU A 97 -5.58 1.90 9.27
N TRP A 98 -5.77 1.43 8.04
CA TRP A 98 -6.95 0.66 7.68
C TRP A 98 -7.15 -0.60 8.54
N PRO A 99 -6.12 -1.44 8.84
CA PRO A 99 -6.31 -2.61 9.70
C PRO A 99 -6.79 -2.27 11.11
N VAL A 100 -6.43 -1.11 11.64
CA VAL A 100 -6.91 -0.65 12.94
C VAL A 100 -8.44 -0.46 12.92
N LEU A 101 -8.96 0.18 11.87
CA LEU A 101 -10.40 0.41 11.70
C LEU A 101 -11.15 -0.91 11.47
N PHE A 102 -10.58 -1.81 10.66
CA PHE A 102 -11.23 -3.04 10.26
C PHE A 102 -11.17 -4.12 11.35
N PHE A 103 -9.99 -4.43 11.90
CA PHE A 103 -9.78 -5.55 12.82
C PHE A 103 -9.95 -5.16 14.29
N MET A 104 -9.42 -3.99 14.72
CA MET A 104 -9.49 -3.58 16.11
C MET A 104 -10.81 -2.89 16.46
N GLN A 105 -11.20 -1.89 15.66
CA GLN A 105 -12.43 -1.15 15.91
C GLN A 105 -13.68 -1.84 15.36
N LYS A 106 -13.50 -2.82 14.44
CA LYS A 106 -14.60 -3.55 13.77
C LYS A 106 -15.60 -2.59 13.10
N SER A 107 -15.12 -1.41 12.71
CA SER A 107 -15.92 -0.37 12.07
C SER A 107 -15.84 -0.49 10.56
N PHE A 108 -16.51 -1.50 10.00
CA PHE A 108 -16.42 -1.85 8.57
C PHE A 108 -16.85 -0.72 7.64
N GLY A 109 -17.88 0.06 8.04
CA GLY A 109 -18.33 1.21 7.27
C GLY A 109 -17.29 2.33 7.22
N LEU A 110 -16.67 2.68 8.36
CA LEU A 110 -15.60 3.67 8.41
C LEU A 110 -14.36 3.16 7.66
N ALA A 111 -14.02 1.88 7.82
CA ALA A 111 -12.91 1.24 7.08
C ALA A 111 -13.12 1.31 5.55
N PHE A 112 -14.37 1.21 5.06
CA PHE A 112 -14.68 1.39 3.64
C PHE A 112 -14.38 2.82 3.16
N PHE A 113 -14.87 3.85 3.86
CA PHE A 113 -14.58 5.24 3.50
C PHE A 113 -13.08 5.56 3.58
N TRP A 114 -12.38 4.93 4.51
CA TRP A 114 -10.93 5.02 4.62
C TRP A 114 -10.20 4.41 3.43
N LEU A 115 -10.70 3.28 2.91
CA LEU A 115 -10.20 2.69 1.66
C LEU A 115 -10.48 3.56 0.43
N VAL A 116 -11.60 4.29 0.40
CA VAL A 116 -11.87 5.27 -0.66
C VAL A 116 -10.82 6.39 -0.64
N LEU A 117 -10.49 6.92 0.55
CA LEU A 117 -9.42 7.91 0.70
C LEU A 117 -8.06 7.33 0.23
N LEU A 118 -7.74 6.12 0.66
CA LEU A 118 -6.52 5.42 0.24
C LEU A 118 -6.47 5.25 -1.28
N TRP A 119 -7.58 4.86 -1.89
CA TRP A 119 -7.70 4.66 -3.34
C TRP A 119 -7.41 5.96 -4.10
N LEU A 120 -7.95 7.09 -3.65
CA LEU A 120 -7.70 8.40 -4.25
C LEU A 120 -6.23 8.81 -4.15
N LEU A 121 -5.62 8.66 -2.96
CA LEU A 121 -4.20 8.96 -2.77
C LEU A 121 -3.30 8.07 -3.63
N ALA A 122 -3.62 6.78 -3.70
CA ALA A 122 -2.88 5.83 -4.52
C ALA A 122 -3.04 6.11 -6.03
N ALA A 123 -4.23 6.52 -6.49
CA ALA A 123 -4.46 6.92 -7.88
C ALA A 123 -3.66 8.18 -8.26
N ILE A 124 -3.60 9.17 -7.37
CA ILE A 124 -2.76 10.35 -7.56
C ILE A 124 -1.28 9.94 -7.61
N MET A 125 -0.83 9.09 -6.68
CA MET A 125 0.55 8.59 -6.67
C MET A 125 0.87 7.80 -7.93
N LEU A 126 0.00 6.91 -8.37
CA LEU A 126 0.14 6.13 -9.61
C LEU A 126 0.31 7.05 -10.83
N HIS A 127 -0.54 8.07 -10.95
CA HIS A 127 -0.47 9.05 -12.04
C HIS A 127 0.85 9.81 -12.04
N GLN A 128 1.29 10.29 -10.88
CA GLN A 128 2.57 11.01 -10.77
C GLN A 128 3.76 10.11 -11.04
N PHE A 129 3.75 8.87 -10.54
CA PHE A 129 4.84 7.93 -10.77
C PHE A 129 4.96 7.55 -12.25
N PHE A 130 3.87 7.44 -13.00
CA PHE A 130 3.91 7.25 -14.45
C PHE A 130 4.54 8.41 -15.21
N LYS A 131 4.40 9.64 -14.71
CA LYS A 131 5.05 10.82 -15.31
C LYS A 131 6.57 10.78 -15.15
N GLU A 132 7.03 10.30 -14.01
CA GLU A 132 8.46 10.27 -13.68
C GLU A 132 9.16 9.02 -14.20
N SER A 133 8.52 7.86 -14.06
CA SER A 133 9.06 6.57 -14.50
C SER A 133 7.94 5.62 -14.90
N LYS A 134 7.95 5.17 -16.15
CA LYS A 134 6.99 4.15 -16.63
C LYS A 134 7.10 2.86 -15.82
N VAL A 135 8.32 2.47 -15.43
CA VAL A 135 8.55 1.25 -14.62
C VAL A 135 7.91 1.42 -13.24
N ALA A 136 8.10 2.57 -12.58
CA ALA A 136 7.49 2.87 -11.29
C ALA A 136 5.96 2.86 -11.38
N GLY A 137 5.40 3.47 -12.43
CA GLY A 137 3.96 3.44 -12.66
C GLY A 137 3.42 2.03 -12.80
N TRP A 138 4.01 1.18 -13.63
CA TRP A 138 3.57 -0.20 -13.83
C TRP A 138 3.69 -1.06 -12.57
N LEU A 139 4.69 -0.83 -11.72
CA LEU A 139 4.83 -1.50 -10.43
C LEU A 139 3.68 -1.17 -9.45
N LEU A 140 3.03 -0.01 -9.60
CA LEU A 140 1.89 0.40 -8.76
C LEU A 140 0.53 -0.07 -9.29
N VAL A 141 0.42 -0.49 -10.55
CA VAL A 141 -0.86 -0.97 -11.10
C VAL A 141 -1.45 -2.13 -10.30
N PRO A 142 -0.70 -3.20 -9.95
CA PRO A 142 -1.23 -4.27 -9.10
C PRO A 142 -1.74 -3.78 -7.74
N TYR A 143 -1.07 -2.79 -7.15
CA TYR A 143 -1.50 -2.18 -5.90
C TYR A 143 -2.84 -1.46 -6.05
N GLN A 144 -3.02 -0.65 -7.11
CA GLN A 144 -4.28 0.04 -7.37
C GLN A 144 -5.43 -0.94 -7.60
N LEU A 145 -5.18 -2.04 -8.33
CA LEU A 145 -6.17 -3.09 -8.56
C LEU A 145 -6.54 -3.80 -7.25
N TRP A 146 -5.55 -4.09 -6.40
CA TRP A 146 -5.79 -4.76 -5.12
C TRP A 146 -6.61 -3.91 -4.16
N ILE A 147 -6.32 -2.62 -4.01
CA ILE A 147 -7.12 -1.74 -3.14
C ILE A 147 -8.53 -1.50 -3.69
N THR A 148 -8.71 -1.54 -5.03
CA THR A 148 -10.05 -1.52 -5.63
C THR A 148 -10.82 -2.77 -5.21
N PHE A 149 -10.23 -3.95 -5.35
CA PHE A 149 -10.80 -5.21 -4.89
C PHE A 149 -11.10 -5.20 -3.39
N ALA A 150 -10.15 -4.75 -2.56
CA ALA A 150 -10.31 -4.65 -1.12
C ALA A 150 -11.44 -3.69 -0.73
N GLY A 151 -11.63 -2.59 -1.46
CA GLY A 151 -12.75 -1.67 -1.28
C GLY A 151 -14.09 -2.32 -1.54
N VAL A 152 -14.24 -3.06 -2.64
CA VAL A 152 -15.46 -3.82 -2.96
C VAL A 152 -15.72 -4.87 -1.88
N LEU A 153 -14.71 -5.63 -1.49
CA LEU A 153 -14.81 -6.65 -0.44
C LEU A 153 -15.24 -6.03 0.90
N ASN A 154 -14.60 -4.94 1.32
CA ASN A 154 -14.92 -4.24 2.56
C ASN A 154 -16.36 -3.68 2.54
N PHE A 155 -16.79 -3.13 1.41
CA PHE A 155 -18.19 -2.67 1.25
C PHE A 155 -19.18 -3.81 1.44
N CYS A 156 -18.96 -4.96 0.81
CA CYS A 156 -19.81 -6.14 0.98
C CYS A 156 -19.84 -6.62 2.44
N ILE A 157 -18.65 -6.71 3.08
CA ILE A 157 -18.55 -7.09 4.49
C ILE A 157 -19.33 -6.12 5.39
N ALA A 158 -19.19 -4.80 5.17
CA ALA A 158 -19.93 -3.79 5.92
C ALA A 158 -21.46 -3.93 5.77
N ARG A 159 -21.94 -4.38 4.63
CA ARG A 159 -23.39 -4.61 4.39
C ARG A 159 -23.90 -5.91 4.99
N LEU A 160 -23.03 -6.92 5.07
CA LEU A 160 -23.40 -8.25 5.60
C LEU A 160 -23.22 -8.37 7.12
N ASN A 161 -22.49 -7.43 7.75
CA ASN A 161 -22.23 -7.41 9.19
C ASN A 161 -22.50 -5.98 9.72
N PRO A 162 -23.79 -5.58 9.84
CA PRO A 162 -24.20 -4.24 10.27
C PRO A 162 -23.87 -3.95 11.73
#